data_c1f4cdd52925de3d868f332666d79a09
#
_entry.id   c1f4cdd52925de3d868f332666d79a09
#
_cell.length_a   1.000
_cell.length_b   1.000
_cell.length_c   1.000
_cell.angle_alpha   90.00
_cell.angle_beta   90.00
_cell.angle_gamma   90.00
#
_symmetry.space_group_name_H-M   'P 1'
#
loop_
_entity.id
_entity.type
_entity.pdbx_description
1 polymer ?
#
loop_
_entity_poly.entity_id
_entity_poly.type
_entity_poly.pdbx_seq_one_letter_code
_entity_poly.pdbx_strand_id
1 'polypeptide(L)'
;MSGTDSAMLLALHFAALSLPTLLISGPAGVRTDRIGCEKVLIQAQWALLGAGLLGALSIPLFVGNAQVAMLLASTLLMGIAGAYELTARNKYCALLVEEPQKLAPYLTSFSVVFNVGKLVGPPLGGWLVAFTGPTTALTLDALTYVLPIASVIWLLKPIRSLEQLSSNTNAATLKSAWQECGPMLRHVLKFTGLICVVGFFHPGLAPLIAANTLGPSPQDLGLFTSVLAAGSITGGIVLQRNSHKFSSRPGLTLGCFALITAVAQLGMASSTLIPIVLLMVWLIGAGTAGLLSSANLITQVGSKQVIRGRMAGLSQIAFLGGGGLSGLIAAQLTITLGLQATFAIAGGIGLILSIGEIWRRGGMTMNVVKSA
;
A
#
# COMPACT_ATOMS: atom_id res chain seq x y z
N MET A 1 -5.21 -24.27 16.31
CA MET A 1 -6.00 -23.77 15.17
C MET A 1 -5.54 -24.53 13.94
N SER A 2 -6.46 -25.00 13.10
CA SER A 2 -6.10 -25.65 11.84
C SER A 2 -5.43 -24.61 10.91
N GLY A 3 -4.56 -25.03 9.98
CA GLY A 3 -3.91 -24.11 9.05
C GLY A 3 -4.89 -23.30 8.17
N THR A 4 -6.12 -23.81 8.01
CA THR A 4 -7.24 -23.18 7.31
C THR A 4 -7.76 -21.94 8.04
N ASP A 5 -7.91 -22.00 9.36
CA ASP A 5 -8.39 -20.86 10.16
C ASP A 5 -7.36 -19.71 10.14
N SER A 6 -6.07 -20.04 10.09
CA SER A 6 -4.98 -19.07 10.07
C SER A 6 -4.98 -18.22 8.80
N ALA A 7 -5.19 -18.80 7.62
CA ALA A 7 -5.20 -18.08 6.34
C ALA A 7 -6.33 -17.05 6.28
N MET A 8 -7.55 -17.45 6.69
CA MET A 8 -8.71 -16.55 6.70
C MET A 8 -8.55 -15.41 7.71
N LEU A 9 -8.02 -15.70 8.91
CA LEU A 9 -7.78 -14.68 9.92
C LEU A 9 -6.73 -13.65 9.48
N LEU A 10 -5.64 -14.07 8.82
CA LEU A 10 -4.65 -13.18 8.26
C LEU A 10 -5.23 -12.30 7.16
N ALA A 11 -6.05 -12.88 6.27
CA ALA A 11 -6.72 -12.13 5.23
C ALA A 11 -7.73 -11.13 5.79
N LEU A 12 -8.51 -11.50 6.81
CA LEU A 12 -9.43 -10.60 7.51
C LEU A 12 -8.69 -9.48 8.22
N HIS A 13 -7.55 -9.78 8.86
CA HIS A 13 -6.68 -8.76 9.46
C HIS A 13 -6.21 -7.75 8.41
N PHE A 14 -5.68 -8.20 7.28
CA PHE A 14 -5.23 -7.31 6.21
C PHE A 14 -6.39 -6.55 5.57
N ALA A 15 -7.55 -7.16 5.39
CA ALA A 15 -8.74 -6.51 4.90
C ALA A 15 -9.24 -5.43 5.88
N ALA A 16 -9.28 -5.73 7.17
CA ALA A 16 -9.65 -4.77 8.22
C ALA A 16 -8.71 -3.55 8.24
N LEU A 17 -7.42 -3.74 7.92
CA LEU A 17 -6.45 -2.67 7.82
C LEU A 17 -6.61 -1.84 6.54
N SER A 18 -6.89 -2.47 5.40
CA SER A 18 -6.81 -1.83 4.07
C SER A 18 -8.16 -1.34 3.53
N LEU A 19 -9.26 -2.09 3.75
CA LEU A 19 -10.59 -1.75 3.21
C LEU A 19 -11.18 -0.44 3.76
N PRO A 20 -10.96 -0.03 5.03
CA PRO A 20 -11.45 1.25 5.50
C PRO A 20 -11.00 2.43 4.65
N THR A 21 -9.82 2.36 4.04
CA THR A 21 -9.32 3.40 3.12
C THR A 21 -10.29 3.63 1.95
N LEU A 22 -10.97 2.60 1.43
CA LEU A 22 -11.94 2.73 0.35
C LEU A 22 -13.15 3.59 0.73
N LEU A 23 -13.66 3.39 1.93
CA LEU A 23 -14.89 4.02 2.40
C LEU A 23 -14.61 5.39 3.04
N ILE A 24 -13.46 5.55 3.69
CA ILE A 24 -13.15 6.67 4.57
C ILE A 24 -12.31 7.76 3.88
N SER A 25 -11.59 7.47 2.79
CA SER A 25 -10.78 8.50 2.10
C SER A 25 -11.57 9.73 1.68
N GLY A 26 -12.83 9.58 1.25
CA GLY A 26 -13.72 10.70 0.93
C GLY A 26 -14.07 11.56 2.15
N PRO A 27 -14.71 11.00 3.19
CA PRO A 27 -14.96 11.69 4.46
C PRO A 27 -13.71 12.28 5.11
N ALA A 28 -12.56 11.58 5.05
CA ALA A 28 -11.28 12.06 5.56
C ALA A 28 -10.82 13.31 4.82
N GLY A 29 -10.96 13.34 3.50
CA GLY A 29 -10.68 14.54 2.69
C GLY A 29 -11.52 15.73 3.11
N VAL A 30 -12.83 15.56 3.21
CA VAL A 30 -13.77 16.61 3.65
C VAL A 30 -13.42 17.10 5.05
N ARG A 31 -13.11 16.20 5.99
CA ARG A 31 -12.72 16.58 7.35
C ARG A 31 -11.41 17.38 7.34
N THR A 32 -10.43 16.93 6.55
CA THR A 32 -9.14 17.61 6.41
C THR A 32 -9.30 19.01 5.84
N ASP A 33 -10.24 19.20 4.90
CA ASP A 33 -10.57 20.52 4.33
C ASP A 33 -11.20 21.45 5.35
N ARG A 34 -12.00 20.91 6.28
CA ARG A 34 -12.74 21.71 7.29
C ARG A 34 -11.89 22.14 8.48
N ILE A 35 -11.08 21.25 9.02
CA ILE A 35 -10.38 21.48 10.30
C ILE A 35 -8.86 21.62 10.17
N GLY A 36 -8.31 21.42 8.95
CA GLY A 36 -6.88 21.50 8.66
C GLY A 36 -6.16 20.16 8.76
N CYS A 37 -5.07 20.03 7.98
CA CYS A 37 -4.28 18.78 7.89
C CYS A 37 -3.65 18.41 9.24
N GLU A 38 -3.11 19.41 9.97
CA GLU A 38 -2.36 19.19 11.21
C GLU A 38 -3.27 18.63 12.31
N LYS A 39 -4.48 19.18 12.46
CA LYS A 39 -5.45 18.70 13.45
C LYS A 39 -5.90 17.29 13.16
N VAL A 40 -6.15 16.96 11.86
CA VAL A 40 -6.52 15.60 11.46
C VAL A 40 -5.37 14.63 11.71
N LEU A 41 -4.11 15.03 11.39
CA LEU A 41 -2.93 14.21 11.66
C LEU A 41 -2.79 13.89 13.14
N ILE A 42 -2.88 14.89 14.04
CA ILE A 42 -2.80 14.67 15.49
C ILE A 42 -3.90 13.72 15.96
N GLN A 43 -5.15 13.94 15.53
CA GLN A 43 -6.28 13.08 15.91
C GLN A 43 -6.08 11.64 15.41
N ALA A 44 -5.60 11.47 14.18
CA ALA A 44 -5.34 10.15 13.62
C ALA A 44 -4.20 9.43 14.34
N GLN A 45 -3.11 10.13 14.70
CA GLN A 45 -2.00 9.54 15.45
C GLN A 45 -2.41 9.13 16.87
N TRP A 46 -3.23 9.91 17.57
CA TRP A 46 -3.80 9.50 18.86
C TRP A 46 -4.70 8.28 18.74
N ALA A 47 -5.51 8.21 17.67
CA ALA A 47 -6.36 7.05 17.40
C ALA A 47 -5.51 5.79 17.06
N LEU A 48 -4.40 5.94 16.31
CA LEU A 48 -3.46 4.85 16.02
C LEU A 48 -2.77 4.34 17.29
N LEU A 49 -2.31 5.26 18.15
CA LEU A 49 -1.76 4.91 19.47
C LEU A 49 -2.77 4.12 20.31
N GLY A 50 -4.00 4.62 20.44
CA GLY A 50 -5.04 3.94 21.20
C GLY A 50 -5.41 2.57 20.63
N ALA A 51 -5.53 2.46 19.30
CA ALA A 51 -5.80 1.20 18.63
C ALA A 51 -4.65 0.21 18.81
N GLY A 52 -3.39 0.65 18.71
CA GLY A 52 -2.22 -0.18 18.95
C GLY A 52 -2.16 -0.71 20.39
N LEU A 53 -2.41 0.16 21.38
CA LEU A 53 -2.48 -0.26 22.78
C LEU A 53 -3.64 -1.22 23.05
N LEU A 54 -4.79 -1.04 22.40
CA LEU A 54 -5.91 -1.99 22.48
C LEU A 54 -5.49 -3.38 21.97
N GLY A 55 -4.76 -3.43 20.83
CA GLY A 55 -4.20 -4.66 20.29
C GLY A 55 -3.19 -5.32 21.26
N ALA A 56 -2.27 -4.55 21.82
CA ALA A 56 -1.28 -5.03 22.77
C ALA A 56 -1.93 -5.60 24.05
N LEU A 57 -2.91 -4.89 24.61
CA LEU A 57 -3.62 -5.30 25.83
C LEU A 57 -4.57 -6.49 25.58
N SER A 58 -5.01 -6.71 24.35
CA SER A 58 -5.89 -7.84 24.02
C SER A 58 -5.23 -9.20 24.26
N ILE A 59 -3.90 -9.28 24.15
CA ILE A 59 -3.16 -10.54 24.31
C ILE A 59 -3.18 -11.05 25.75
N PRO A 60 -2.85 -10.26 26.79
CA PRO A 60 -2.87 -10.71 28.18
C PRO A 60 -4.27 -10.73 28.80
N LEU A 61 -5.24 -9.94 28.29
CA LEU A 61 -6.56 -9.78 28.92
C LEU A 61 -7.62 -10.75 28.37
N PHE A 62 -7.45 -11.24 27.15
CA PHE A 62 -8.43 -12.08 26.48
C PHE A 62 -7.81 -13.38 25.98
N VAL A 63 -8.63 -14.42 25.85
CA VAL A 63 -8.23 -15.72 25.29
C VAL A 63 -9.24 -16.21 24.25
N GLY A 64 -8.78 -17.08 23.34
CA GLY A 64 -9.63 -17.70 22.33
C GLY A 64 -10.30 -16.68 21.39
N ASN A 65 -11.58 -16.87 21.11
CA ASN A 65 -12.33 -16.05 20.14
C ASN A 65 -12.44 -14.57 20.56
N ALA A 66 -12.50 -14.28 21.87
CA ALA A 66 -12.53 -12.91 22.36
C ALA A 66 -11.22 -12.16 22.04
N GLN A 67 -10.08 -12.82 22.20
CA GLN A 67 -8.77 -12.26 21.83
C GLN A 67 -8.71 -11.96 20.32
N VAL A 68 -9.13 -12.90 19.48
CA VAL A 68 -9.17 -12.70 18.02
C VAL A 68 -10.07 -11.54 17.65
N ALA A 69 -11.27 -11.45 18.24
CA ALA A 69 -12.20 -10.35 17.99
C ALA A 69 -11.61 -8.99 18.36
N MET A 70 -10.94 -8.91 19.53
CA MET A 70 -10.29 -7.67 19.99
C MET A 70 -9.11 -7.26 19.11
N LEU A 71 -8.30 -8.22 18.63
CA LEU A 71 -7.22 -7.95 17.67
C LEU A 71 -7.78 -7.46 16.33
N LEU A 72 -8.84 -8.06 15.81
CA LEU A 72 -9.49 -7.58 14.58
C LEU A 72 -10.12 -6.20 14.76
N ALA A 73 -10.74 -5.93 15.91
CA ALA A 73 -11.29 -4.60 16.23
C ALA A 73 -10.17 -3.53 16.30
N SER A 74 -9.07 -3.84 16.97
CA SER A 74 -7.87 -3.00 17.01
C SER A 74 -7.38 -2.70 15.60
N THR A 75 -7.22 -3.72 14.76
CA THR A 75 -6.78 -3.57 13.36
C THR A 75 -7.74 -2.74 12.53
N LEU A 76 -9.05 -2.92 12.69
CA LEU A 76 -10.06 -2.13 12.00
C LEU A 76 -9.97 -0.64 12.39
N LEU A 77 -9.80 -0.37 13.69
CA LEU A 77 -9.57 1.00 14.19
C LEU A 77 -8.28 1.60 13.63
N MET A 78 -7.20 0.81 13.55
CA MET A 78 -5.94 1.23 12.89
C MET A 78 -6.17 1.53 11.40
N GLY A 79 -6.94 0.72 10.69
CA GLY A 79 -7.29 0.95 9.28
C GLY A 79 -8.09 2.24 9.08
N ILE A 80 -9.06 2.51 9.97
CA ILE A 80 -9.85 3.74 9.96
C ILE A 80 -8.96 4.96 10.23
N ALA A 81 -8.19 4.94 11.31
CA ALA A 81 -7.29 6.02 11.67
C ALA A 81 -6.20 6.26 10.62
N GLY A 82 -5.64 5.17 10.06
CA GLY A 82 -4.66 5.22 8.97
C GLY A 82 -5.21 5.84 7.69
N ALA A 83 -6.50 5.66 7.37
CA ALA A 83 -7.13 6.32 6.23
C ALA A 83 -7.19 7.85 6.39
N TYR A 84 -7.49 8.34 7.60
CA TYR A 84 -7.43 9.77 7.93
C TYR A 84 -5.98 10.30 7.87
N GLU A 85 -5.05 9.57 8.49
CA GLU A 85 -3.62 9.92 8.50
C GLU A 85 -3.07 10.03 7.09
N LEU A 86 -3.25 9.02 6.27
CA LEU A 86 -2.75 8.96 4.89
C LEU A 86 -3.30 10.13 4.05
N THR A 87 -4.60 10.42 4.18
CA THR A 87 -5.26 11.50 3.44
C THR A 87 -4.73 12.87 3.86
N ALA A 88 -4.65 13.12 5.17
CA ALA A 88 -4.17 14.39 5.71
C ALA A 88 -2.68 14.61 5.41
N ARG A 89 -1.86 13.56 5.55
CA ARG A 89 -0.42 13.59 5.23
C ARG A 89 -0.17 13.90 3.77
N ASN A 90 -0.83 13.19 2.86
CA ASN A 90 -0.65 13.40 1.43
C ASN A 90 -1.04 14.82 1.01
N LYS A 91 -2.12 15.36 1.58
CA LYS A 91 -2.52 16.74 1.35
C LYS A 91 -1.51 17.73 1.93
N TYR A 92 -1.06 17.52 3.17
CA TYR A 92 -0.07 18.37 3.81
C TYR A 92 1.24 18.40 3.01
N CYS A 93 1.75 17.23 2.59
CA CYS A 93 2.94 17.13 1.75
C CYS A 93 2.80 17.88 0.41
N ALA A 94 1.61 17.85 -0.20
CA ALA A 94 1.35 18.57 -1.44
C ALA A 94 1.29 20.09 -1.24
N LEU A 95 0.86 20.57 -0.06
CA LEU A 95 0.77 21.98 0.29
C LEU A 95 2.11 22.59 0.73
N LEU A 96 3.03 21.75 1.26
CA LEU A 96 4.36 22.19 1.69
C LEU A 96 5.25 22.70 0.55
N VAL A 97 4.99 22.24 -0.67
CA VAL A 97 5.84 22.53 -1.82
C VAL A 97 5.15 23.60 -2.68
N GLU A 98 5.53 24.85 -2.47
CA GLU A 98 5.00 25.99 -3.21
C GLU A 98 5.41 25.96 -4.69
N GLU A 99 6.62 25.49 -5.00
CA GLU A 99 7.14 25.40 -6.35
C GLU A 99 6.84 24.03 -6.99
N PRO A 100 6.05 23.96 -8.07
CA PRO A 100 5.71 22.70 -8.74
C PRO A 100 6.94 21.86 -9.17
N GLN A 101 8.06 22.54 -9.47
CA GLN A 101 9.30 21.90 -9.90
C GLN A 101 9.99 21.12 -8.76
N LYS A 102 9.80 21.52 -7.50
CA LYS A 102 10.36 20.87 -6.31
C LYS A 102 9.48 19.74 -5.78
N LEU A 103 8.24 19.64 -6.25
CA LEU A 103 7.30 18.62 -5.77
C LEU A 103 7.78 17.20 -6.07
N ALA A 104 8.25 16.92 -7.29
CA ALA A 104 8.71 15.61 -7.68
C ALA A 104 9.95 15.15 -6.87
N PRO A 105 11.02 15.91 -6.70
CA PRO A 105 12.14 15.57 -5.81
C PRO A 105 11.70 15.35 -4.37
N TYR A 106 10.80 16.16 -3.84
CA TYR A 106 10.29 16.02 -2.47
C TYR A 106 9.52 14.72 -2.28
N LEU A 107 8.56 14.40 -3.16
CA LEU A 107 7.81 13.16 -3.12
C LEU A 107 8.71 11.93 -3.29
N THR A 108 9.78 12.06 -4.07
CA THR A 108 10.79 11.01 -4.22
C THR A 108 11.56 10.77 -2.92
N SER A 109 12.03 11.83 -2.26
CA SER A 109 12.72 11.71 -0.97
C SER A 109 11.81 11.09 0.09
N PHE A 110 10.56 11.50 0.15
CA PHE A 110 9.55 10.90 1.02
C PHE A 110 9.35 9.40 0.73
N SER A 111 9.29 9.02 -0.53
CA SER A 111 9.17 7.62 -0.95
C SER A 111 10.39 6.79 -0.54
N VAL A 112 11.61 7.35 -0.62
CA VAL A 112 12.83 6.68 -0.16
C VAL A 112 12.77 6.41 1.34
N VAL A 113 12.45 7.41 2.17
CA VAL A 113 12.32 7.25 3.62
C VAL A 113 11.28 6.18 3.97
N PHE A 114 10.12 6.22 3.31
CA PHE A 114 9.07 5.22 3.50
C PHE A 114 9.52 3.79 3.16
N ASN A 115 10.27 3.62 2.07
CA ASN A 115 10.78 2.32 1.65
C ASN A 115 11.91 1.82 2.57
N VAL A 116 12.77 2.72 3.08
CA VAL A 116 13.76 2.37 4.11
C VAL A 116 13.07 1.86 5.37
N GLY A 117 11.99 2.53 5.82
CA GLY A 117 11.19 2.06 6.93
C GLY A 117 10.61 0.66 6.71
N LYS A 118 10.09 0.39 5.51
CA LYS A 118 9.62 -0.95 5.13
C LYS A 118 10.72 -2.03 5.08
N LEU A 119 11.95 -1.65 4.74
CA LEU A 119 13.08 -2.57 4.70
C LEU A 119 13.55 -2.93 6.11
N VAL A 120 13.66 -1.94 6.98
CA VAL A 120 14.24 -2.08 8.31
C VAL A 120 13.20 -2.51 9.35
N GLY A 121 11.95 -2.05 9.20
CA GLY A 121 10.86 -2.31 10.16
C GLY A 121 10.60 -3.79 10.43
N PRO A 122 10.33 -4.62 9.41
CA PRO A 122 9.99 -6.02 9.62
C PRO A 122 11.07 -6.86 10.31
N PRO A 123 12.38 -6.76 9.98
CA PRO A 123 13.42 -7.46 10.75
C PRO A 123 13.48 -7.02 12.20
N LEU A 124 13.39 -5.71 12.45
CA LEU A 124 13.36 -5.19 13.82
C LEU A 124 12.12 -5.68 14.57
N GLY A 125 10.95 -5.68 13.94
CA GLY A 125 9.72 -6.20 14.51
C GLY A 125 9.80 -7.69 14.81
N GLY A 126 10.28 -8.50 13.86
CA GLY A 126 10.48 -9.94 14.04
C GLY A 126 11.47 -10.27 15.17
N TRP A 127 12.57 -9.54 15.21
CA TRP A 127 13.58 -9.64 16.28
C TRP A 127 12.98 -9.24 17.64
N LEU A 128 12.26 -8.12 17.70
CA LEU A 128 11.61 -7.63 18.91
C LEU A 128 10.59 -8.64 19.46
N VAL A 129 9.72 -9.19 18.62
CA VAL A 129 8.76 -10.23 19.00
C VAL A 129 9.48 -11.47 19.55
N ALA A 130 10.57 -11.89 18.93
CA ALA A 130 11.34 -13.06 19.34
C ALA A 130 11.97 -12.90 20.73
N PHE A 131 12.45 -11.69 21.06
CA PHE A 131 13.14 -11.44 22.34
C PHE A 131 12.22 -10.98 23.47
N THR A 132 11.17 -10.22 23.17
CA THR A 132 10.33 -9.60 24.21
C THR A 132 8.90 -10.13 24.24
N GLY A 133 8.53 -10.94 23.26
CA GLY A 133 7.19 -11.45 23.08
C GLY A 133 6.24 -10.46 22.37
N PRO A 134 5.08 -10.95 21.91
CA PRO A 134 4.16 -10.16 21.05
C PRO A 134 3.53 -8.98 21.79
N THR A 135 3.18 -9.12 23.06
CA THR A 135 2.58 -8.03 23.85
C THR A 135 3.49 -6.83 23.97
N THR A 136 4.75 -7.06 24.35
CA THR A 136 5.74 -6.00 24.51
C THR A 136 6.06 -5.36 23.16
N ALA A 137 6.22 -6.17 22.11
CA ALA A 137 6.49 -5.68 20.76
C ALA A 137 5.36 -4.77 20.25
N LEU A 138 4.08 -5.16 20.40
CA LEU A 138 2.93 -4.34 20.03
C LEU A 138 2.81 -3.07 20.90
N THR A 139 3.15 -3.15 22.18
CA THR A 139 3.17 -1.96 23.07
C THR A 139 4.21 -0.96 22.61
N LEU A 140 5.41 -1.42 22.30
CA LEU A 140 6.49 -0.56 21.79
C LEU A 140 6.12 0.04 20.43
N ASP A 141 5.53 -0.75 19.52
CA ASP A 141 5.00 -0.25 18.25
C ASP A 141 3.97 0.85 18.48
N ALA A 142 2.99 0.63 19.35
CA ALA A 142 2.00 1.64 19.70
C ALA A 142 2.65 2.92 20.24
N LEU A 143 3.64 2.82 21.12
CA LEU A 143 4.33 3.98 21.69
C LEU A 143 5.11 4.77 20.62
N THR A 144 5.52 4.15 19.51
CA THR A 144 6.19 4.89 18.42
C THR A 144 5.30 6.01 17.83
N TYR A 145 3.98 5.90 17.92
CA TYR A 145 3.06 6.95 17.45
C TYR A 145 3.17 8.27 18.24
N VAL A 146 3.79 8.26 19.41
CA VAL A 146 4.11 9.49 20.17
C VAL A 146 5.09 10.39 19.40
N LEU A 147 6.02 9.78 18.64
CA LEU A 147 7.02 10.53 17.86
C LEU A 147 6.38 11.40 16.76
N PRO A 148 5.51 10.87 15.87
CA PRO A 148 4.81 11.73 14.92
C PRO A 148 3.85 12.72 15.59
N ILE A 149 3.21 12.40 16.73
CA ILE A 149 2.40 13.38 17.48
C ILE A 149 3.29 14.57 17.88
N ALA A 150 4.43 14.29 18.52
CA ALA A 150 5.37 15.32 18.92
C ALA A 150 5.90 16.12 17.73
N SER A 151 6.22 15.41 16.62
CA SER A 151 6.69 16.05 15.39
C SER A 151 5.65 17.00 14.79
N VAL A 152 4.37 16.60 14.78
CA VAL A 152 3.28 17.45 14.27
C VAL A 152 3.10 18.68 15.15
N ILE A 153 3.18 18.52 16.47
CA ILE A 153 2.98 19.64 17.42
C ILE A 153 4.13 20.65 17.37
N TRP A 154 5.37 20.16 17.27
CA TRP A 154 6.56 21.01 17.44
C TRP A 154 7.19 21.48 16.13
N LEU A 155 7.10 20.69 15.05
CA LEU A 155 7.80 20.95 13.80
C LEU A 155 6.88 21.42 12.68
N LEU A 156 5.61 21.01 12.67
CA LEU A 156 4.70 21.38 11.59
C LEU A 156 4.14 22.79 11.79
N LYS A 157 4.43 23.65 10.82
CA LYS A 157 3.83 25.01 10.79
C LYS A 157 2.40 24.92 10.23
N PRO A 158 1.42 25.58 10.85
CA PRO A 158 0.06 25.63 10.29
C PRO A 158 0.08 26.34 8.94
N ILE A 159 -0.37 25.66 7.88
CA ILE A 159 -0.44 26.20 6.52
C ILE A 159 -1.79 26.92 6.36
N ARG A 160 -1.95 28.07 7.03
CA ARG A 160 -3.20 28.85 7.02
C ARG A 160 -3.50 29.59 5.71
N SER A 161 -2.49 29.90 4.90
CA SER A 161 -2.64 30.73 3.73
C SER A 161 -3.20 30.03 2.47
N LEU A 162 -3.19 28.71 2.42
CA LEU A 162 -3.69 27.94 1.28
C LEU A 162 -5.09 27.36 1.47
N GLU A 163 -5.62 27.36 2.70
CA GLU A 163 -6.97 26.88 2.99
C GLU A 163 -8.07 27.76 2.37
N GLN A 164 -7.83 29.05 2.21
CA GLN A 164 -8.82 29.97 1.62
C GLN A 164 -8.99 29.82 0.10
N LEU A 165 -8.01 29.27 -0.60
CA LEU A 165 -8.09 28.99 -2.04
C LEU A 165 -8.87 27.71 -2.36
N SER A 166 -9.00 26.80 -1.39
CA SER A 166 -9.73 25.53 -1.54
C SER A 166 -11.23 25.62 -1.19
N SER A 167 -11.63 26.65 -0.45
CA SER A 167 -13.02 26.77 0.06
C SER A 167 -14.07 27.14 -1.00
N ASN A 168 -13.64 27.57 -2.19
CA ASN A 168 -14.53 27.99 -3.27
C ASN A 168 -14.81 26.95 -4.34
N THR A 169 -14.31 25.72 -4.21
CA THR A 169 -14.68 24.62 -5.10
C THR A 169 -15.79 23.81 -4.46
N ASN A 170 -17.02 23.98 -4.94
CA ASN A 170 -18.16 23.09 -4.72
C ASN A 170 -17.69 21.65 -4.61
N ALA A 171 -18.13 20.93 -3.57
CA ALA A 171 -17.78 19.56 -3.16
C ALA A 171 -17.19 18.69 -4.29
N ALA A 172 -15.92 18.90 -4.60
CA ALA A 172 -15.21 18.21 -5.66
C ALA A 172 -14.95 16.77 -5.20
N THR A 173 -15.81 15.87 -5.60
CA THR A 173 -15.80 14.44 -5.22
C THR A 173 -14.79 13.66 -6.06
N LEU A 174 -14.38 12.48 -5.56
CA LEU A 174 -13.59 11.53 -6.37
C LEU A 174 -14.32 11.13 -7.65
N LYS A 175 -15.66 11.15 -7.65
CA LYS A 175 -16.51 10.90 -8.81
C LYS A 175 -16.30 11.95 -9.90
N SER A 176 -16.19 13.23 -9.54
CA SER A 176 -15.92 14.29 -10.52
C SER A 176 -14.52 14.12 -11.16
N ALA A 177 -13.50 13.80 -10.35
CA ALA A 177 -12.18 13.52 -10.88
C ALA A 177 -12.17 12.33 -11.85
N TRP A 178 -12.93 11.28 -11.54
CA TRP A 178 -13.13 10.15 -12.45
C TRP A 178 -13.82 10.54 -13.76
N GLN A 179 -14.78 11.45 -13.73
CA GLN A 179 -15.47 11.93 -14.91
C GLN A 179 -14.58 12.88 -15.74
N GLU A 180 -13.78 13.69 -15.09
CA GLU A 180 -12.90 14.67 -15.74
C GLU A 180 -11.61 14.04 -16.29
N CYS A 181 -11.16 12.92 -15.75
CA CYS A 181 -9.95 12.24 -16.22
C CYS A 181 -10.20 11.59 -17.59
N GLY A 182 -9.23 11.68 -18.48
CA GLY A 182 -9.29 11.11 -19.81
C GLY A 182 -9.37 9.58 -19.80
N PRO A 183 -9.76 8.95 -20.95
CA PRO A 183 -9.96 7.50 -21.06
C PRO A 183 -8.68 6.72 -20.72
N MET A 184 -7.49 7.27 -21.01
CA MET A 184 -6.21 6.66 -20.71
C MET A 184 -5.98 6.53 -19.21
N LEU A 185 -6.23 7.58 -18.43
CA LEU A 185 -6.04 7.53 -16.98
C LEU A 185 -7.05 6.62 -16.29
N ARG A 186 -8.30 6.59 -16.79
CA ARG A 186 -9.29 5.61 -16.31
C ARG A 186 -8.84 4.18 -16.57
N HIS A 187 -8.22 3.92 -17.73
CA HIS A 187 -7.68 2.60 -18.04
C HIS A 187 -6.54 2.24 -17.10
N VAL A 188 -5.57 3.14 -16.87
CA VAL A 188 -4.47 2.95 -15.91
C VAL A 188 -5.00 2.54 -14.53
N LEU A 189 -5.99 3.27 -14.01
CA LEU A 189 -6.60 2.97 -12.71
C LEU A 189 -7.32 1.62 -12.70
N LYS A 190 -8.10 1.30 -13.75
CA LYS A 190 -8.80 0.01 -13.87
C LYS A 190 -7.82 -1.16 -13.96
N PHE A 191 -6.79 -1.04 -14.80
CA PHE A 191 -5.77 -2.08 -14.95
C PHE A 191 -5.01 -2.30 -13.64
N THR A 192 -4.57 -1.21 -12.98
CA THR A 192 -3.92 -1.30 -11.67
C THR A 192 -4.81 -1.99 -10.64
N GLY A 193 -6.08 -1.59 -10.52
CA GLY A 193 -7.02 -2.22 -9.61
C GLY A 193 -7.21 -3.71 -9.90
N LEU A 194 -7.37 -4.09 -11.17
CA LEU A 194 -7.53 -5.48 -11.59
C LEU A 194 -6.30 -6.32 -11.23
N ILE A 195 -5.09 -5.85 -11.56
CA ILE A 195 -3.84 -6.55 -11.20
C ILE A 195 -3.66 -6.64 -9.68
N CYS A 196 -4.05 -5.60 -8.93
CA CYS A 196 -3.99 -5.65 -7.47
C CYS A 196 -4.96 -6.69 -6.90
N VAL A 197 -6.16 -6.84 -7.46
CA VAL A 197 -7.12 -7.89 -7.04
C VAL A 197 -6.56 -9.30 -7.30
N VAL A 198 -5.86 -9.49 -8.40
CA VAL A 198 -5.31 -10.82 -8.76
C VAL A 198 -4.02 -11.12 -8.02
N GLY A 199 -3.10 -10.18 -7.92
CA GLY A 199 -1.71 -10.45 -7.58
C GLY A 199 -1.18 -9.83 -6.29
N PHE A 200 -1.96 -8.99 -5.59
CA PHE A 200 -1.46 -8.26 -4.41
C PHE A 200 -1.87 -8.90 -3.07
N PHE A 201 -1.85 -10.22 -2.97
CA PHE A 201 -2.24 -10.94 -1.75
C PHE A 201 -1.08 -11.20 -0.77
N HIS A 202 0.15 -11.11 -1.23
CA HIS A 202 1.34 -11.43 -0.43
C HIS A 202 1.51 -10.60 0.85
N PRO A 203 1.10 -9.32 0.97
CA PRO A 203 1.18 -8.63 2.26
C PRO A 203 0.20 -9.20 3.30
N GLY A 204 -1.01 -9.57 2.86
CA GLY A 204 -2.04 -10.12 3.74
C GLY A 204 -1.74 -11.52 4.23
N LEU A 205 -1.11 -12.35 3.40
CA LEU A 205 -0.76 -13.73 3.71
C LEU A 205 0.73 -13.92 4.03
N ALA A 206 1.50 -12.83 4.20
CA ALA A 206 2.95 -12.88 4.42
C ALA A 206 3.38 -13.85 5.53
N PRO A 207 2.74 -13.90 6.72
CA PRO A 207 3.12 -14.86 7.76
C PRO A 207 2.93 -16.31 7.32
N LEU A 208 1.83 -16.59 6.61
CA LEU A 208 1.54 -17.95 6.11
C LEU A 208 2.53 -18.34 5.00
N ILE A 209 2.83 -17.42 4.08
CA ILE A 209 3.78 -17.65 2.99
C ILE A 209 5.18 -17.90 3.57
N ALA A 210 5.64 -17.05 4.48
CA ALA A 210 6.94 -17.20 5.13
C ALA A 210 7.04 -18.54 5.88
N ALA A 211 6.02 -18.89 6.68
CA ALA A 211 6.00 -20.12 7.43
C ALA A 211 6.05 -21.39 6.54
N ASN A 212 5.43 -21.35 5.36
CA ASN A 212 5.43 -22.47 4.43
C ASN A 212 6.66 -22.56 3.52
N THR A 213 7.42 -21.45 3.38
CA THR A 213 8.54 -21.36 2.44
C THR A 213 9.91 -21.28 3.10
N LEU A 214 10.03 -20.59 4.23
CA LEU A 214 11.27 -20.36 4.95
C LEU A 214 11.27 -21.07 6.31
N GLY A 215 10.21 -20.89 7.10
CA GLY A 215 10.05 -21.44 8.42
C GLY A 215 9.04 -20.65 9.26
N PRO A 216 8.56 -21.21 10.38
CA PRO A 216 7.50 -20.62 11.20
C PRO A 216 8.01 -19.57 12.21
N SER A 217 9.29 -19.23 12.20
CA SER A 217 9.86 -18.29 13.18
C SER A 217 9.54 -16.82 12.85
N PRO A 218 9.47 -15.92 13.84
CA PRO A 218 9.32 -14.50 13.58
C PRO A 218 10.45 -13.92 12.72
N GLN A 219 11.67 -14.48 12.82
CA GLN A 219 12.82 -14.09 12.01
C GLN A 219 12.62 -14.44 10.54
N ASP A 220 12.02 -15.60 10.23
CA ASP A 220 11.71 -16.00 8.84
C ASP A 220 10.69 -15.05 8.20
N LEU A 221 9.68 -14.61 8.94
CA LEU A 221 8.76 -13.56 8.50
C LEU A 221 9.48 -12.23 8.29
N GLY A 222 10.38 -11.87 9.20
CA GLY A 222 11.24 -10.68 9.08
C GLY A 222 12.09 -10.73 7.81
N LEU A 223 12.74 -11.86 7.53
CA LEU A 223 13.54 -12.08 6.32
C LEU A 223 12.68 -11.97 5.06
N PHE A 224 11.54 -12.67 5.01
CA PHE A 224 10.61 -12.64 3.89
C PHE A 224 10.18 -11.21 3.54
N THR A 225 9.71 -10.46 4.53
CA THR A 225 9.22 -9.09 4.34
C THR A 225 10.34 -8.11 4.01
N SER A 226 11.56 -8.35 4.50
CA SER A 226 12.74 -7.54 4.15
C SER A 226 13.18 -7.74 2.72
N VAL A 227 13.21 -8.99 2.24
CA VAL A 227 13.53 -9.30 0.84
C VAL A 227 12.48 -8.69 -0.09
N LEU A 228 11.20 -8.77 0.29
CA LEU A 228 10.10 -8.12 -0.43
C LEU A 228 10.30 -6.59 -0.50
N ALA A 229 10.69 -5.97 0.61
CA ALA A 229 10.95 -4.53 0.69
C ALA A 229 12.19 -4.12 -0.12
N ALA A 230 13.26 -4.91 -0.09
CA ALA A 230 14.45 -4.69 -0.94
C ALA A 230 14.10 -4.73 -2.43
N GLY A 231 13.25 -5.69 -2.84
CA GLY A 231 12.67 -5.71 -4.19
C GLY A 231 11.89 -4.43 -4.49
N SER A 232 11.03 -3.99 -3.56
CA SER A 232 10.22 -2.77 -3.72
C SER A 232 11.08 -1.51 -3.92
N ILE A 233 12.20 -1.40 -3.19
CA ILE A 233 13.19 -0.33 -3.36
C ILE A 233 13.79 -0.38 -4.76
N THR A 234 14.18 -1.57 -5.21
CA THR A 234 14.76 -1.76 -6.55
C THR A 234 13.78 -1.32 -7.64
N GLY A 235 12.51 -1.76 -7.57
CA GLY A 235 11.47 -1.34 -8.52
C GLY A 235 11.25 0.18 -8.52
N GLY A 236 11.26 0.80 -7.34
CA GLY A 236 11.19 2.26 -7.18
C GLY A 236 12.37 3.00 -7.82
N ILE A 237 13.61 2.54 -7.59
CA ILE A 237 14.82 3.14 -8.17
C ILE A 237 14.83 3.01 -9.71
N VAL A 238 14.46 1.84 -10.24
CA VAL A 238 14.37 1.62 -11.70
C VAL A 238 13.36 2.59 -12.32
N LEU A 239 12.20 2.76 -11.69
CA LEU A 239 11.20 3.71 -12.15
C LEU A 239 11.72 5.15 -12.09
N GLN A 240 12.34 5.55 -10.97
CA GLN A 240 12.84 6.90 -10.77
C GLN A 240 13.88 7.29 -11.81
N ARG A 241 14.85 6.42 -12.06
CA ARG A 241 15.92 6.66 -13.05
C ARG A 241 15.40 6.80 -14.48
N ASN A 242 14.27 6.18 -14.78
CA ASN A 242 13.68 6.14 -16.12
C ASN A 242 12.28 6.75 -16.17
N SER A 243 11.93 7.62 -15.23
CA SER A 243 10.56 8.15 -15.04
C SER A 243 9.95 8.75 -16.31
N HIS A 244 10.75 9.50 -17.08
CA HIS A 244 10.30 10.09 -18.35
C HIS A 244 9.94 9.03 -19.40
N LYS A 245 10.75 7.97 -19.54
CA LYS A 245 10.49 6.88 -20.49
C LYS A 245 9.25 6.08 -20.07
N PHE A 246 9.13 5.83 -18.77
CA PHE A 246 8.02 5.04 -18.22
C PHE A 246 6.69 5.78 -18.23
N SER A 247 6.67 7.08 -17.97
CA SER A 247 5.45 7.88 -18.06
C SER A 247 4.97 8.09 -19.50
N SER A 248 5.88 8.09 -20.48
CA SER A 248 5.52 8.26 -21.89
C SER A 248 4.83 7.05 -22.53
N ARG A 249 5.06 5.82 -22.00
CA ARG A 249 4.48 4.56 -22.49
C ARG A 249 3.76 3.79 -21.38
N PRO A 250 2.62 4.26 -20.91
CA PRO A 250 1.96 3.72 -19.72
C PRO A 250 1.58 2.24 -19.83
N GLY A 251 1.06 1.80 -20.97
CA GLY A 251 0.67 0.40 -21.18
C GLY A 251 1.87 -0.56 -21.12
N LEU A 252 2.98 -0.19 -21.76
CA LEU A 252 4.21 -0.99 -21.69
C LEU A 252 4.75 -1.05 -20.26
N THR A 253 4.80 0.08 -19.57
CA THR A 253 5.35 0.19 -18.22
C THR A 253 4.55 -0.64 -17.21
N LEU A 254 3.23 -0.47 -17.19
CA LEU A 254 2.35 -1.22 -16.29
C LEU A 254 2.38 -2.71 -16.61
N GLY A 255 2.34 -3.07 -17.90
CA GLY A 255 2.39 -4.44 -18.35
C GLY A 255 3.70 -5.13 -17.98
N CYS A 256 4.85 -4.47 -18.14
CA CYS A 256 6.16 -5.05 -17.77
C CYS A 256 6.29 -5.29 -16.26
N PHE A 257 5.91 -4.34 -15.41
CA PHE A 257 5.96 -4.54 -13.95
C PHE A 257 4.95 -5.61 -13.48
N ALA A 258 3.76 -5.64 -14.07
CA ALA A 258 2.78 -6.69 -13.79
C ALA A 258 3.30 -8.07 -14.25
N LEU A 259 3.98 -8.14 -15.40
CA LEU A 259 4.58 -9.36 -15.93
C LEU A 259 5.67 -9.90 -14.98
N ILE A 260 6.55 -9.03 -14.46
CA ILE A 260 7.57 -9.42 -13.48
C ILE A 260 6.91 -10.06 -12.25
N THR A 261 5.86 -9.45 -11.72
CA THR A 261 5.11 -10.00 -10.57
C THR A 261 4.48 -11.35 -10.91
N ALA A 262 3.85 -11.47 -12.08
CA ALA A 262 3.19 -12.70 -12.52
C ALA A 262 4.18 -13.87 -12.70
N VAL A 263 5.31 -13.63 -13.35
CA VAL A 263 6.37 -14.64 -13.53
C VAL A 263 6.94 -15.06 -12.18
N ALA A 264 7.17 -14.11 -11.28
CA ALA A 264 7.67 -14.41 -9.94
C ALA A 264 6.65 -15.25 -9.11
N GLN A 265 5.36 -14.98 -9.24
CA GLN A 265 4.32 -15.81 -8.61
C GLN A 265 4.30 -17.23 -9.17
N LEU A 266 4.46 -17.41 -10.48
CA LEU A 266 4.60 -18.74 -11.09
C LEU A 266 5.87 -19.46 -10.59
N GLY A 267 6.97 -18.72 -10.40
CA GLY A 267 8.18 -19.25 -9.78
C GLY A 267 7.96 -19.71 -8.33
N MET A 268 7.19 -18.97 -7.54
CA MET A 268 6.78 -19.36 -6.17
C MET A 268 5.90 -20.62 -6.18
N ALA A 269 5.08 -20.81 -7.20
CA ALA A 269 4.25 -22.00 -7.34
C ALA A 269 5.06 -23.26 -7.67
N SER A 270 6.21 -23.11 -8.35
CA SER A 270 6.97 -24.23 -8.92
C SER A 270 8.23 -24.60 -8.13
N SER A 271 8.69 -23.78 -7.19
CA SER A 271 9.96 -23.99 -6.49
C SER A 271 9.83 -24.00 -4.98
N THR A 272 10.55 -24.93 -4.34
CA THR A 272 10.73 -25.02 -2.89
C THR A 272 12.16 -24.67 -2.45
N LEU A 273 13.06 -24.40 -3.40
CA LEU A 273 14.44 -24.05 -3.09
C LEU A 273 14.51 -22.63 -2.53
N ILE A 274 15.00 -22.47 -1.31
CA ILE A 274 15.06 -21.18 -0.58
C ILE A 274 15.69 -20.05 -1.39
N PRO A 275 16.84 -20.22 -2.08
CA PRO A 275 17.41 -19.13 -2.89
C PRO A 275 16.48 -18.67 -4.03
N ILE A 276 15.77 -19.61 -4.67
CA ILE A 276 14.83 -19.30 -5.74
C ILE A 276 13.61 -18.60 -5.16
N VAL A 277 13.08 -19.08 -4.03
CA VAL A 277 11.96 -18.44 -3.31
C VAL A 277 12.31 -17.00 -2.95
N LEU A 278 13.48 -16.75 -2.36
CA LEU A 278 13.92 -15.39 -2.03
C LEU A 278 14.07 -14.49 -3.26
N LEU A 279 14.59 -15.02 -4.37
CA LEU A 279 14.64 -14.31 -5.65
C LEU A 279 13.23 -13.96 -6.16
N MET A 280 12.28 -14.91 -6.09
CA MET A 280 10.90 -14.65 -6.52
C MET A 280 10.22 -13.61 -5.61
N VAL A 281 10.42 -13.68 -4.29
CA VAL A 281 9.91 -12.68 -3.34
C VAL A 281 10.47 -11.29 -3.65
N TRP A 282 11.77 -11.19 -3.95
CA TRP A 282 12.38 -9.94 -4.37
C TRP A 282 11.78 -9.39 -5.67
N LEU A 283 11.56 -10.25 -6.67
CA LEU A 283 10.90 -9.89 -7.94
C LEU A 283 9.43 -9.46 -7.72
N ILE A 284 8.69 -10.13 -6.85
CA ILE A 284 7.33 -9.72 -6.46
C ILE A 284 7.36 -8.30 -5.89
N GLY A 285 8.30 -8.01 -4.98
CA GLY A 285 8.49 -6.67 -4.43
C GLY A 285 8.79 -5.63 -5.50
N ALA A 286 9.73 -5.92 -6.40
CA ALA A 286 10.14 -5.01 -7.49
C ALA A 286 8.98 -4.74 -8.47
N GLY A 287 8.29 -5.80 -8.90
CA GLY A 287 7.18 -5.71 -9.83
C GLY A 287 5.99 -4.95 -9.25
N THR A 288 5.56 -5.28 -8.03
CA THR A 288 4.42 -4.60 -7.38
C THR A 288 4.73 -3.14 -7.09
N ALA A 289 5.86 -2.80 -6.50
CA ALA A 289 6.22 -1.42 -6.22
C ALA A 289 6.41 -0.60 -7.51
N GLY A 290 7.03 -1.19 -8.54
CA GLY A 290 7.17 -0.58 -9.85
C GLY A 290 5.81 -0.30 -10.51
N LEU A 291 4.87 -1.25 -10.46
CA LEU A 291 3.51 -1.08 -10.97
C LEU A 291 2.78 0.06 -10.27
N LEU A 292 2.76 0.05 -8.95
CA LEU A 292 2.02 1.03 -8.15
C LEU A 292 2.60 2.43 -8.27
N SER A 293 3.92 2.54 -8.20
CA SER A 293 4.61 3.82 -8.35
C SER A 293 4.46 4.39 -9.76
N SER A 294 4.50 3.53 -10.80
CA SER A 294 4.23 3.98 -12.18
C SER A 294 2.79 4.38 -12.39
N ALA A 295 1.81 3.64 -11.86
CA ALA A 295 0.40 4.03 -11.94
C ALA A 295 0.17 5.40 -11.26
N ASN A 296 0.75 5.61 -10.09
CA ASN A 296 0.67 6.89 -9.38
C ASN A 296 1.37 8.03 -10.16
N LEU A 297 2.56 7.80 -10.69
CA LEU A 297 3.29 8.77 -11.52
C LEU A 297 2.47 9.15 -12.77
N ILE A 298 2.00 8.16 -13.53
CA ILE A 298 1.24 8.36 -14.76
C ILE A 298 -0.05 9.13 -14.48
N THR A 299 -0.77 8.78 -13.43
CA THR A 299 -2.02 9.46 -13.06
C THR A 299 -1.78 10.89 -12.61
N GLN A 300 -0.69 11.19 -11.90
CA GLN A 300 -0.36 12.55 -11.48
C GLN A 300 0.13 13.42 -12.65
N VAL A 301 1.05 12.89 -13.47
CA VAL A 301 1.62 13.64 -14.62
C VAL A 301 0.57 13.85 -15.71
N GLY A 302 -0.32 12.88 -15.95
CA GLY A 302 -1.38 12.97 -16.95
C GLY A 302 -2.61 13.77 -16.51
N SER A 303 -2.69 14.19 -15.24
CA SER A 303 -3.83 14.90 -14.70
C SER A 303 -3.62 16.41 -14.69
N LYS A 304 -4.72 17.17 -14.91
CA LYS A 304 -4.73 18.62 -14.68
C LYS A 304 -4.41 18.90 -13.21
N GLN A 305 -3.71 20.00 -12.93
CA GLN A 305 -3.26 20.39 -11.59
C GLN A 305 -4.41 20.38 -10.56
N VAL A 306 -5.58 20.85 -10.94
CA VAL A 306 -6.78 20.98 -10.09
C VAL A 306 -7.28 19.60 -9.58
N ILE A 307 -7.10 18.50 -10.33
CA ILE A 307 -7.60 17.18 -9.98
C ILE A 307 -6.51 16.21 -9.50
N ARG A 308 -5.24 16.61 -9.48
CA ARG A 308 -4.08 15.75 -9.17
C ARG A 308 -4.20 15.03 -7.82
N GLY A 309 -4.57 15.75 -6.76
CA GLY A 309 -4.75 15.16 -5.43
C GLY A 309 -5.86 14.09 -5.40
N ARG A 310 -6.97 14.35 -6.09
CA ARG A 310 -8.09 13.39 -6.22
C ARG A 310 -7.70 12.16 -7.04
N MET A 311 -6.87 12.34 -8.08
CA MET A 311 -6.32 11.23 -8.86
C MET A 311 -5.36 10.36 -8.06
N ALA A 312 -4.54 10.96 -7.18
CA ALA A 312 -3.74 10.21 -6.23
C ALA A 312 -4.60 9.39 -5.27
N GLY A 313 -5.72 9.95 -4.78
CA GLY A 313 -6.72 9.22 -3.99
C GLY A 313 -7.33 8.03 -4.74
N LEU A 314 -7.71 8.21 -6.02
CA LEU A 314 -8.22 7.12 -6.86
C LEU A 314 -7.17 6.02 -7.08
N SER A 315 -5.89 6.37 -7.22
CA SER A 315 -4.80 5.39 -7.30
C SER A 315 -4.66 4.58 -6.01
N GLN A 316 -4.78 5.22 -4.85
CA GLN A 316 -4.74 4.53 -3.55
C GLN A 316 -5.95 3.59 -3.37
N ILE A 317 -7.13 3.99 -3.82
CA ILE A 317 -8.33 3.15 -3.82
C ILE A 317 -8.11 1.90 -4.69
N ALA A 318 -7.60 2.06 -5.91
CA ALA A 318 -7.31 0.94 -6.80
C ALA A 318 -6.30 -0.03 -6.17
N PHE A 319 -5.28 0.51 -5.48
CA PHE A 319 -4.23 -0.27 -4.82
C PHE A 319 -4.72 -0.98 -3.54
N LEU A 320 -5.15 -0.21 -2.53
CA LEU A 320 -5.49 -0.77 -1.22
C LEU A 320 -6.77 -1.60 -1.27
N GLY A 321 -7.75 -1.16 -2.06
CA GLY A 321 -8.98 -1.89 -2.26
C GLY A 321 -8.78 -3.20 -3.01
N GLY A 322 -7.99 -3.15 -4.10
CA GLY A 322 -7.60 -4.34 -4.83
C GLY A 322 -6.82 -5.32 -3.95
N GLY A 323 -5.86 -4.83 -3.15
CA GLY A 323 -5.06 -5.64 -2.25
C GLY A 323 -5.87 -6.29 -1.12
N GLY A 324 -6.82 -5.56 -0.50
CA GLY A 324 -7.70 -6.12 0.52
C GLY A 324 -8.58 -7.25 -0.01
N LEU A 325 -9.18 -7.06 -1.19
CA LEU A 325 -9.96 -8.10 -1.86
C LEU A 325 -9.08 -9.29 -2.28
N SER A 326 -7.89 -9.02 -2.80
CA SER A 326 -6.92 -10.05 -3.19
C SER A 326 -6.57 -10.97 -2.02
N GLY A 327 -6.33 -10.41 -0.83
CA GLY A 327 -6.04 -11.18 0.36
C GLY A 327 -7.16 -12.15 0.74
N LEU A 328 -8.42 -11.71 0.68
CA LEU A 328 -9.59 -12.56 0.98
C LEU A 328 -9.77 -13.68 -0.06
N ILE A 329 -9.66 -13.35 -1.35
CA ILE A 329 -9.77 -14.33 -2.44
C ILE A 329 -8.63 -15.35 -2.33
N ALA A 330 -7.40 -14.90 -2.12
CA ALA A 330 -6.24 -15.77 -2.02
C ALA A 330 -6.28 -16.65 -0.77
N ALA A 331 -6.81 -16.16 0.36
CA ALA A 331 -7.02 -16.98 1.55
C ALA A 331 -7.97 -18.14 1.26
N GLN A 332 -9.12 -17.85 0.61
CA GLN A 332 -10.07 -18.88 0.24
C GLN A 332 -9.48 -19.91 -0.73
N LEU A 333 -8.74 -19.45 -1.74
CA LEU A 333 -8.03 -20.34 -2.67
C LEU A 333 -6.96 -21.17 -1.96
N THR A 334 -6.22 -20.60 -1.02
CA THR A 334 -5.20 -21.30 -0.25
C THR A 334 -5.82 -22.39 0.65
N ILE A 335 -6.99 -22.12 1.22
CA ILE A 335 -7.73 -23.09 2.02
C ILE A 335 -8.21 -24.28 1.19
N THR A 336 -8.69 -24.00 -0.03
CA THR A 336 -9.31 -25.05 -0.88
C THR A 336 -8.32 -25.78 -1.76
N LEU A 337 -7.33 -25.12 -2.31
CA LEU A 337 -6.41 -25.62 -3.33
C LEU A 337 -4.95 -25.64 -2.88
N GLY A 338 -4.64 -25.02 -1.75
CA GLY A 338 -3.27 -24.87 -1.25
C GLY A 338 -2.54 -23.63 -1.78
N LEU A 339 -1.45 -23.27 -1.11
CA LEU A 339 -0.68 -22.05 -1.37
C LEU A 339 -0.04 -22.04 -2.76
N GLN A 340 0.52 -23.18 -3.21
CA GLN A 340 1.16 -23.29 -4.53
C GLN A 340 0.16 -23.08 -5.67
N ALA A 341 -1.04 -23.68 -5.57
CA ALA A 341 -2.10 -23.47 -6.56
C ALA A 341 -2.58 -22.01 -6.58
N THR A 342 -2.66 -21.35 -5.42
CA THR A 342 -3.00 -19.93 -5.32
C THR A 342 -1.99 -19.07 -6.07
N PHE A 343 -0.69 -19.30 -5.90
CA PHE A 343 0.35 -18.62 -6.66
C PHE A 343 0.28 -18.92 -8.16
N ALA A 344 0.01 -20.17 -8.54
CA ALA A 344 -0.12 -20.56 -9.95
C ALA A 344 -1.30 -19.86 -10.64
N ILE A 345 -2.46 -19.81 -9.98
CA ILE A 345 -3.67 -19.16 -10.50
C ILE A 345 -3.43 -17.64 -10.61
N ALA A 346 -2.93 -17.00 -9.55
CA ALA A 346 -2.66 -15.57 -9.55
C ALA A 346 -1.60 -15.19 -10.60
N GLY A 347 -0.50 -15.95 -10.67
CA GLY A 347 0.54 -15.75 -11.67
C GLY A 347 0.05 -16.00 -13.10
N GLY A 348 -0.76 -17.04 -13.32
CA GLY A 348 -1.33 -17.35 -14.65
C GLY A 348 -2.28 -16.26 -15.15
N ILE A 349 -3.21 -15.81 -14.31
CA ILE A 349 -4.11 -14.71 -14.67
C ILE A 349 -3.31 -13.41 -14.86
N GLY A 350 -2.37 -13.11 -13.95
CA GLY A 350 -1.49 -11.96 -14.04
C GLY A 350 -0.67 -11.95 -15.34
N LEU A 351 -0.17 -13.10 -15.78
CA LEU A 351 0.57 -13.27 -17.04
C LEU A 351 -0.30 -12.93 -18.26
N ILE A 352 -1.51 -13.47 -18.33
CA ILE A 352 -2.46 -13.21 -19.42
C ILE A 352 -2.81 -11.73 -19.49
N LEU A 353 -3.13 -11.11 -18.36
CA LEU A 353 -3.45 -9.68 -18.28
C LEU A 353 -2.28 -8.80 -18.68
N SER A 354 -1.07 -9.13 -18.22
CA SER A 354 0.15 -8.36 -18.51
C SER A 354 0.54 -8.43 -19.98
N ILE A 355 0.51 -9.61 -20.59
CA ILE A 355 0.78 -9.78 -22.03
C ILE A 355 -0.30 -9.07 -22.84
N GLY A 356 -1.56 -9.20 -22.47
CA GLY A 356 -2.66 -8.51 -23.13
C GLY A 356 -2.53 -6.98 -23.08
N GLU A 357 -2.06 -6.42 -21.95
CA GLU A 357 -1.79 -4.99 -21.82
C GLU A 357 -0.64 -4.54 -22.70
N ILE A 358 0.48 -5.25 -22.68
CA ILE A 358 1.65 -4.96 -23.52
C ILE A 358 1.27 -5.02 -25.01
N TRP A 359 0.55 -6.04 -25.42
CA TRP A 359 0.19 -6.24 -26.83
C TRP A 359 -0.77 -5.17 -27.34
N ARG A 360 -1.82 -4.86 -26.53
CA ARG A 360 -2.87 -3.92 -26.95
C ARG A 360 -2.46 -2.46 -26.80
N ARG A 361 -1.64 -2.12 -25.80
CA ARG A 361 -1.37 -0.74 -25.38
C ARG A 361 0.12 -0.39 -25.23
N GLY A 362 1.02 -1.34 -25.45
CA GLY A 362 2.46 -1.09 -25.33
C GLY A 362 2.99 -0.03 -26.31
N GLY A 363 2.36 0.12 -27.47
CA GLY A 363 2.69 1.16 -28.45
C GLY A 363 2.05 2.53 -28.21
N MET A 364 1.09 2.64 -27.27
CA MET A 364 0.42 3.92 -26.98
C MET A 364 1.36 4.86 -26.23
N THR A 365 1.57 6.05 -26.77
CA THR A 365 2.33 7.12 -26.13
C THR A 365 1.41 8.14 -25.48
N MET A 366 1.79 8.62 -24.30
CA MET A 366 1.11 9.71 -23.62
C MET A 366 1.94 10.98 -23.83
N ASN A 367 1.33 12.00 -24.45
CA ASN A 367 1.93 13.33 -24.45
C ASN A 367 1.90 13.85 -23.01
N VAL A 368 3.07 13.90 -22.39
CA VAL A 368 3.23 14.56 -21.09
C VAL A 368 2.85 16.02 -21.30
N VAL A 369 1.76 16.46 -20.67
CA VAL A 369 1.35 17.85 -20.72
C VAL A 369 2.51 18.66 -20.16
N LYS A 370 3.28 19.31 -21.06
CA LYS A 370 4.23 20.33 -20.64
C LYS A 370 3.41 21.39 -19.92
N SER A 371 3.55 21.44 -18.60
CA SER A 371 3.01 22.55 -17.81
C SER A 371 3.72 23.83 -18.33
N ALA A 372 2.99 24.60 -19.14
CA ALA A 372 3.35 25.98 -19.41
C ALA A 372 3.18 26.82 -18.13
#